data_2096eab7cf470eeacfe57386fe122f8f
#
_entry.id   2096eab7cf470eeacfe57386fe122f8f
#
_cell.length_a   1.000
_cell.length_b   1.000
_cell.length_c   1.000
_cell.angle_alpha   90.00
_cell.angle_beta   90.00
_cell.angle_gamma   90.00
#
_symmetry.space_group_name_H-M   'P 1'
#
loop_
_entity.id
_entity.type
_entity.pdbx_description
1 polymer ?
#
loop_
_entity_poly.entity_id
_entity_poly.type
_entity_poly.pdbx_seq_one_letter_code
_entity_poly.pdbx_strand_id
1 'polypeptide(L)'
;MAKLTRRSFVGIMAASTTALSMPSLAFGALPRVVVIGGGAGGATAAKYIAKDSKGAIDVTLVEASKRYYTCFFSNLYLGDFRNYGSIGHNYYGLAVNHGVNMVHEWASSVNSAEKKVYLGSGATVSYDKLVISPGIDLKFDSVNGYSPEAQSIMPHAWKSGTQVQ
;
A
#
# COMPACT_ATOMS: atom_id res chain seq x y z
N MET A 1 25.76 -11.72 -57.75
CA MET A 1 25.60 -10.78 -56.63
C MET A 1 24.98 -9.50 -57.16
N ALA A 2 23.72 -9.23 -56.87
CA ALA A 2 23.03 -8.02 -57.31
C ALA A 2 23.51 -6.82 -56.46
N LYS A 3 24.03 -5.77 -57.09
CA LYS A 3 24.43 -4.55 -56.42
C LYS A 3 23.20 -3.74 -56.00
N LEU A 4 22.94 -3.62 -54.71
CA LEU A 4 21.94 -2.73 -54.14
C LEU A 4 22.30 -1.29 -54.44
N THR A 5 21.49 -0.57 -55.19
CA THR A 5 21.67 0.84 -55.50
C THR A 5 20.97 1.70 -54.43
N ARG A 6 21.40 2.95 -54.24
CA ARG A 6 20.79 3.93 -53.30
C ARG A 6 19.26 4.09 -53.51
N ARG A 7 18.78 3.94 -54.74
CA ARG A 7 17.33 3.99 -55.05
C ARG A 7 16.58 2.76 -54.55
N SER A 8 17.19 1.55 -54.58
CA SER A 8 16.60 0.36 -54.02
C SER A 8 16.51 0.40 -52.50
N PHE A 9 17.42 1.04 -51.82
CA PHE A 9 17.42 1.22 -50.38
C PHE A 9 16.32 2.17 -49.89
N VAL A 10 16.06 3.27 -50.60
CA VAL A 10 14.98 4.21 -50.30
C VAL A 10 13.59 3.57 -50.49
N GLY A 11 13.47 2.73 -51.52
CA GLY A 11 12.20 1.99 -51.80
C GLY A 11 11.86 0.96 -50.71
N ILE A 12 12.88 0.31 -50.13
CA ILE A 12 12.71 -0.65 -49.01
C ILE A 12 12.34 0.08 -47.71
N MET A 13 12.90 1.26 -47.47
CA MET A 13 12.54 2.09 -46.29
C MET A 13 11.11 2.65 -46.38
N ALA A 14 10.62 2.98 -47.59
CA ALA A 14 9.25 3.51 -47.75
C ALA A 14 8.17 2.40 -47.57
N ALA A 15 8.51 1.14 -47.85
CA ALA A 15 7.58 0.01 -47.67
C ALA A 15 7.50 -0.46 -46.19
N SER A 16 8.48 -0.13 -45.34
CA SER A 16 8.49 -0.54 -43.93
C SER A 16 7.75 0.42 -42.99
N THR A 17 7.35 1.61 -43.46
CA THR A 17 6.59 2.56 -42.62
C THR A 17 5.09 2.34 -42.57
N THR A 18 4.56 1.51 -43.47
CA THR A 18 3.12 1.16 -43.48
C THR A 18 2.75 -0.07 -42.67
N ALA A 19 3.74 -0.80 -42.15
CA ALA A 19 3.49 -2.01 -41.35
C ALA A 19 3.43 -1.78 -39.84
N LEU A 20 3.56 -0.52 -39.33
CA LEU A 20 3.60 -0.20 -37.91
C LEU A 20 2.33 0.45 -37.37
N SER A 21 1.23 0.46 -38.10
CA SER A 21 -0.10 0.76 -37.55
C SER A 21 -0.82 -0.53 -37.15
N MET A 22 -0.15 -1.39 -36.37
CA MET A 22 -0.91 -2.31 -35.55
C MET A 22 -1.68 -1.44 -34.55
N PRO A 23 -3.02 -1.60 -34.44
CA PRO A 23 -3.73 -0.99 -33.35
C PRO A 23 -3.05 -1.48 -32.09
N SER A 24 -2.43 -0.55 -31.34
CA SER A 24 -2.01 -0.86 -30.00
C SER A 24 -3.27 -1.35 -29.31
N LEU A 25 -3.31 -2.62 -28.93
CA LEU A 25 -4.30 -3.09 -27.98
C LEU A 25 -4.07 -2.18 -26.76
N ALA A 26 -4.91 -1.17 -26.62
CA ALA A 26 -4.96 -0.38 -25.42
C ALA A 26 -5.45 -1.35 -24.34
N PHE A 27 -4.51 -2.03 -23.69
CA PHE A 27 -4.80 -2.67 -22.43
C PHE A 27 -5.24 -1.53 -21.53
N GLY A 28 -6.53 -1.46 -21.23
CA GLY A 28 -7.08 -0.47 -20.31
C GLY A 28 -6.26 -0.53 -19.03
N ALA A 29 -5.98 0.62 -18.42
CA ALA A 29 -5.29 0.66 -17.14
C ALA A 29 -6.03 -0.27 -16.16
N LEU A 30 -5.27 -1.06 -15.39
CA LEU A 30 -5.84 -1.96 -14.40
C LEU A 30 -6.71 -1.17 -13.41
N PRO A 31 -7.84 -1.73 -12.96
CA PRO A 31 -8.60 -1.14 -11.86
C PRO A 31 -7.71 -0.94 -10.64
N ARG A 32 -7.75 0.25 -10.03
CA ARG A 32 -6.92 0.63 -8.90
C ARG A 32 -7.69 0.51 -7.61
N VAL A 33 -7.16 -0.27 -6.69
CA VAL A 33 -7.68 -0.37 -5.33
C VAL A 33 -6.67 0.26 -4.37
N VAL A 34 -7.10 1.28 -3.64
CA VAL A 34 -6.29 1.86 -2.57
C VAL A 34 -6.83 1.38 -1.23
N VAL A 35 -5.93 0.93 -0.38
CA VAL A 35 -6.21 0.54 1.01
C VAL A 35 -5.51 1.55 1.93
N ILE A 36 -6.25 2.21 2.82
CA ILE A 36 -5.69 3.10 3.84
C ILE A 36 -5.61 2.34 5.17
N GLY A 37 -4.40 2.26 5.72
CA GLY A 37 -4.09 1.60 6.98
C GLY A 37 -3.57 0.18 6.81
N GLY A 38 -2.35 -0.06 7.29
CA GLY A 38 -1.61 -1.32 7.17
C GLY A 38 -1.71 -2.24 8.39
N GLY A 39 -2.69 -2.02 9.27
CA GLY A 39 -2.97 -2.91 10.39
C GLY A 39 -3.51 -4.27 9.94
N ALA A 40 -3.96 -5.09 10.90
CA ALA A 40 -4.44 -6.45 10.63
C ALA A 40 -5.52 -6.50 9.53
N GLY A 41 -6.49 -5.57 9.56
CA GLY A 41 -7.57 -5.52 8.58
C GLY A 41 -7.08 -5.09 7.19
N GLY A 42 -6.42 -3.93 7.11
CA GLY A 42 -6.02 -3.36 5.81
C GLY A 42 -4.92 -4.14 5.11
N ALA A 43 -3.89 -4.60 5.83
CA ALA A 43 -2.85 -5.45 5.25
C ALA A 43 -3.44 -6.79 4.74
N THR A 44 -4.39 -7.37 5.46
CA THR A 44 -5.11 -8.57 5.03
C THR A 44 -5.94 -8.29 3.78
N ALA A 45 -6.70 -7.20 3.76
CA ALA A 45 -7.50 -6.82 2.59
C ALA A 45 -6.61 -6.62 1.36
N ALA A 46 -5.53 -5.84 1.48
CA ALA A 46 -4.58 -5.61 0.39
C ALA A 46 -3.99 -6.91 -0.14
N LYS A 47 -3.56 -7.82 0.78
CA LYS A 47 -3.02 -9.12 0.41
C LYS A 47 -4.00 -9.95 -0.42
N TYR A 48 -5.22 -10.10 0.05
CA TYR A 48 -6.18 -10.99 -0.61
C TYR A 48 -6.73 -10.39 -1.90
N ILE A 49 -6.94 -9.07 -1.97
CA ILE A 49 -7.31 -8.41 -3.23
C ILE A 49 -6.22 -8.63 -4.29
N ALA A 50 -4.95 -8.40 -3.93
CA ALA A 50 -3.84 -8.60 -4.86
C ALA A 50 -3.68 -10.08 -5.26
N LYS A 51 -3.70 -10.99 -4.27
CA LYS A 51 -3.53 -12.43 -4.51
C LYS A 51 -4.64 -13.00 -5.38
N ASP A 52 -5.90 -12.70 -5.05
CA ASP A 52 -7.05 -13.36 -5.68
C ASP A 52 -7.36 -12.76 -7.06
N SER A 53 -6.98 -11.48 -7.28
CA SER A 53 -7.06 -10.85 -8.60
C SER A 53 -6.05 -11.39 -9.61
N LYS A 54 -5.00 -12.11 -9.16
CA LYS A 54 -3.95 -12.67 -10.02
C LYS A 54 -3.31 -11.64 -10.94
N GLY A 55 -3.12 -10.41 -10.44
CA GLY A 55 -2.56 -9.29 -11.21
C GLY A 55 -3.56 -8.51 -12.06
N ALA A 56 -4.86 -8.79 -11.98
CA ALA A 56 -5.90 -8.04 -12.69
C ALA A 56 -6.30 -6.73 -11.99
N ILE A 57 -5.79 -6.46 -10.79
CA ILE A 57 -6.06 -5.26 -10.00
C ILE A 57 -4.72 -4.69 -9.51
N ASP A 58 -4.55 -3.39 -9.69
CA ASP A 58 -3.44 -2.62 -9.11
C ASP A 58 -3.81 -2.23 -7.67
N VAL A 59 -3.09 -2.80 -6.68
CA VAL A 59 -3.37 -2.59 -5.27
C VAL A 59 -2.29 -1.73 -4.64
N THR A 60 -2.69 -0.61 -4.05
CA THR A 60 -1.81 0.28 -3.28
C THR A 60 -2.22 0.30 -1.82
N LEU A 61 -1.28 0.06 -0.91
CA LEU A 61 -1.46 0.19 0.54
C LEU A 61 -0.77 1.46 1.03
N VAL A 62 -1.56 2.39 1.59
CA VAL A 62 -1.09 3.62 2.22
C VAL A 62 -1.01 3.40 3.72
N GLU A 63 0.20 3.43 4.27
CA GLU A 63 0.48 3.20 5.69
C GLU A 63 1.70 4.00 6.13
N ALA A 64 1.53 4.87 7.12
CA ALA A 64 2.59 5.76 7.57
C ALA A 64 3.79 5.01 8.17
N SER A 65 3.51 3.95 8.91
CA SER A 65 4.54 3.16 9.59
C SER A 65 5.18 2.13 8.67
N LYS A 66 6.49 1.94 8.78
CA LYS A 66 7.19 0.87 8.03
C LYS A 66 7.02 -0.51 8.66
N ARG A 67 6.49 -0.57 9.89
CA ARG A 67 6.20 -1.80 10.63
C ARG A 67 4.89 -1.67 11.37
N TYR A 68 4.12 -2.73 11.34
CA TYR A 68 2.92 -2.91 12.16
C TYR A 68 3.27 -3.76 13.37
N TYR A 69 3.03 -3.24 14.57
CA TYR A 69 3.12 -4.01 15.80
C TYR A 69 1.72 -4.43 16.20
N THR A 70 1.48 -5.73 16.16
CA THR A 70 0.14 -6.26 16.42
C THR A 70 -0.22 -6.21 17.90
N CYS A 71 -1.47 -5.84 18.20
CA CYS A 71 -2.00 -5.99 19.56
C CYS A 71 -2.27 -7.46 19.92
N PHE A 72 -2.36 -8.34 18.94
CA PHE A 72 -2.44 -9.78 19.19
C PHE A 72 -1.13 -10.25 19.83
N PHE A 73 -1.21 -10.88 20.98
CA PHE A 73 -0.06 -11.32 21.78
C PHE A 73 0.81 -10.23 22.41
N SER A 74 0.44 -8.94 22.34
CA SER A 74 1.20 -7.88 23.02
C SER A 74 1.15 -8.00 24.54
N ASN A 75 0.09 -8.57 25.10
CA ASN A 75 0.01 -8.93 26.51
C ASN A 75 1.05 -9.98 26.93
N LEU A 76 1.45 -10.86 26.02
CA LEU A 76 2.53 -11.82 26.29
C LEU A 76 3.90 -11.13 26.32
N TYR A 77 4.07 -10.05 25.58
CA TYR A 77 5.26 -9.20 25.70
C TYR A 77 5.30 -8.50 27.07
N LEU A 78 4.18 -7.90 27.51
CA LEU A 78 4.10 -7.26 28.81
C LEU A 78 4.32 -8.25 29.98
N GLY A 79 3.98 -9.50 29.78
CA GLY A 79 4.21 -10.58 30.75
C GLY A 79 5.59 -11.28 30.62
N ASP A 80 6.49 -10.74 29.78
CA ASP A 80 7.82 -11.30 29.50
C ASP A 80 7.84 -12.72 28.89
N PHE A 81 6.72 -13.16 28.29
CA PHE A 81 6.63 -14.44 27.57
C PHE A 81 7.03 -14.32 26.11
N ARG A 82 7.18 -13.13 25.56
CA ARG A 82 7.54 -12.87 24.16
C ARG A 82 8.46 -11.67 24.01
N ASN A 83 9.31 -11.74 23.00
CA ASN A 83 10.13 -10.63 22.58
C ASN A 83 9.28 -9.62 21.75
N TYR A 84 9.47 -8.31 21.97
CA TYR A 84 8.76 -7.24 21.25
C TYR A 84 8.91 -7.36 19.71
N GLY A 85 10.10 -7.71 19.24
CA GLY A 85 10.34 -7.91 17.82
C GLY A 85 9.47 -9.00 17.18
N SER A 86 8.99 -9.99 17.98
CA SER A 86 8.17 -11.09 17.51
C SER A 86 6.73 -10.69 17.18
N ILE A 87 6.25 -9.53 17.65
CA ILE A 87 4.93 -8.97 17.34
C ILE A 87 4.99 -7.89 16.26
N GLY A 88 6.19 -7.58 15.75
CA GLY A 88 6.42 -6.58 14.72
C GLY A 88 6.48 -7.21 13.32
N HIS A 89 5.63 -6.73 12.40
CA HIS A 89 5.55 -7.21 11.02
C HIS A 89 5.89 -6.10 10.04
N ASN A 90 6.69 -6.38 9.02
CA ASN A 90 6.95 -5.48 7.92
C ASN A 90 6.02 -5.81 6.73
N TYR A 91 6.02 -4.92 5.74
CA TYR A 91 5.17 -5.05 4.54
C TYR A 91 5.91 -5.67 3.34
N TYR A 92 7.18 -6.07 3.51
CA TYR A 92 8.00 -6.61 2.42
C TYR A 92 7.32 -7.79 1.70
N GLY A 93 6.73 -8.71 2.47
CA GLY A 93 6.01 -9.85 1.91
C GLY A 93 4.79 -9.45 1.07
N LEU A 94 4.11 -8.35 1.38
CA LEU A 94 3.00 -7.85 0.57
C LEU A 94 3.50 -7.33 -0.78
N ALA A 95 4.59 -6.57 -0.78
CA ALA A 95 5.16 -6.02 -1.99
C ALA A 95 5.74 -7.12 -2.89
N VAL A 96 6.60 -7.99 -2.35
CA VAL A 96 7.36 -8.96 -3.15
C VAL A 96 6.53 -10.16 -3.58
N ASN A 97 5.70 -10.72 -2.67
CA ASN A 97 4.98 -11.95 -2.96
C ASN A 97 3.60 -11.72 -3.59
N HIS A 98 3.04 -10.50 -3.46
CA HIS A 98 1.69 -10.19 -3.91
C HIS A 98 1.62 -8.95 -4.82
N GLY A 99 2.73 -8.25 -5.06
CA GLY A 99 2.76 -7.09 -5.95
C GLY A 99 1.98 -5.87 -5.41
N VAL A 100 1.81 -5.76 -4.08
CA VAL A 100 1.16 -4.60 -3.47
C VAL A 100 2.11 -3.41 -3.49
N ASN A 101 1.66 -2.28 -4.04
CA ASN A 101 2.41 -1.03 -4.01
C ASN A 101 2.34 -0.43 -2.61
N MET A 102 3.49 -0.17 -1.99
CA MET A 102 3.58 0.40 -0.65
C MET A 102 3.83 1.90 -0.69
N VAL A 103 2.96 2.67 -0.03
CA VAL A 103 3.11 4.11 0.17
C VAL A 103 3.23 4.37 1.67
N HIS A 104 4.45 4.69 2.12
CA HIS A 104 4.74 4.94 3.54
C HIS A 104 4.53 6.41 3.90
N GLU A 105 3.26 6.83 3.88
CA GLU A 105 2.83 8.16 4.25
C GLU A 105 1.46 8.14 4.96
N TRP A 106 1.14 9.24 5.65
CA TRP A 106 -0.20 9.46 6.17
C TRP A 106 -1.18 9.81 5.05
N ALA A 107 -2.34 9.17 5.04
CA ALA A 107 -3.49 9.66 4.27
C ALA A 107 -4.11 10.83 5.04
N SER A 108 -3.95 12.05 4.52
CA SER A 108 -4.44 13.28 5.19
C SER A 108 -5.92 13.52 4.94
N SER A 109 -6.40 13.21 3.73
CA SER A 109 -7.82 13.34 3.39
C SER A 109 -8.20 12.48 2.18
N VAL A 110 -9.50 12.35 1.96
CA VAL A 110 -10.07 11.61 0.82
C VAL A 110 -11.08 12.51 0.11
N ASN A 111 -10.91 12.65 -1.21
CA ASN A 111 -11.93 13.24 -2.09
C ASN A 111 -12.65 12.12 -2.84
N SER A 112 -13.86 11.81 -2.43
CA SER A 112 -14.65 10.72 -3.01
C SER A 112 -15.19 11.06 -4.40
N ALA A 113 -15.43 12.34 -4.69
CA ALA A 113 -15.92 12.77 -5.98
C ALA A 113 -14.84 12.63 -7.06
N GLU A 114 -13.60 13.02 -6.75
CA GLU A 114 -12.44 12.87 -7.63
C GLU A 114 -11.76 11.50 -7.54
N LYS A 115 -12.17 10.68 -6.59
CA LYS A 115 -11.54 9.39 -6.27
C LYS A 115 -10.04 9.52 -6.04
N LYS A 116 -9.66 10.44 -5.14
CA LYS A 116 -8.27 10.71 -4.74
C LYS A 116 -8.07 10.61 -3.24
N VAL A 117 -6.97 10.03 -2.85
CA VAL A 117 -6.41 10.10 -1.49
C VAL A 117 -5.30 11.11 -1.50
N TYR A 118 -5.35 12.09 -0.60
CA TYR A 118 -4.27 13.06 -0.39
C TYR A 118 -3.33 12.55 0.69
N LEU A 119 -2.04 12.69 0.45
CA LEU A 119 -0.98 12.27 1.36
C LEU A 119 -0.45 13.45 2.16
N GLY A 120 0.25 13.15 3.26
CA GLY A 120 0.87 14.16 4.11
C GLY A 120 1.90 15.04 3.40
N SER A 121 2.56 14.54 2.37
CA SER A 121 3.49 15.29 1.50
C SER A 121 2.79 16.24 0.52
N GLY A 122 1.47 16.17 0.38
CA GLY A 122 0.71 16.86 -0.66
C GLY A 122 0.56 16.06 -1.96
N ALA A 123 1.22 14.92 -2.09
CA ALA A 123 1.01 14.01 -3.21
C ALA A 123 -0.40 13.39 -3.17
N THR A 124 -0.84 12.83 -4.29
CA THR A 124 -2.16 12.19 -4.39
C THR A 124 -2.06 10.80 -4.98
N VAL A 125 -2.93 9.89 -4.50
CA VAL A 125 -3.12 8.55 -5.05
C VAL A 125 -4.55 8.44 -5.56
N SER A 126 -4.71 8.19 -6.85
CA SER A 126 -6.02 7.99 -7.46
C SER A 126 -6.48 6.55 -7.31
N TYR A 127 -7.78 6.34 -7.15
CA TYR A 127 -8.37 5.01 -6.98
C TYR A 127 -9.68 4.84 -7.76
N ASP A 128 -10.04 3.60 -8.04
CA ASP A 128 -11.36 3.22 -8.54
C ASP A 128 -12.24 2.67 -7.40
N LYS A 129 -11.61 1.98 -6.46
CA LYS A 129 -12.20 1.53 -5.19
C LYS A 129 -11.27 1.85 -4.02
N LEU A 130 -11.87 2.16 -2.87
CA LEU A 130 -11.14 2.52 -1.66
C LEU A 130 -11.59 1.64 -0.49
N VAL A 131 -10.60 1.13 0.24
CA VAL A 131 -10.79 0.46 1.54
C VAL A 131 -10.20 1.35 2.62
N ILE A 132 -11.00 1.68 3.64
CA ILE A 132 -10.57 2.53 4.77
C ILE A 132 -10.49 1.63 6.01
N SER A 133 -9.28 1.44 6.51
CA SER A 133 -8.97 0.57 7.65
C SER A 133 -7.99 1.24 8.62
N PRO A 134 -8.32 2.42 9.19
CA PRO A 134 -7.41 3.23 9.99
C PRO A 134 -7.09 2.61 11.36
N GLY A 135 -7.82 1.58 11.76
CA GLY A 135 -7.67 0.96 13.07
C GLY A 135 -8.46 1.70 14.15
N ILE A 136 -8.00 1.53 15.39
CA ILE A 136 -8.61 2.12 16.60
C ILE A 136 -7.64 3.09 17.25
N ASP A 137 -8.21 3.99 18.05
CA ASP A 137 -7.45 4.82 18.98
C ASP A 137 -8.13 4.86 20.36
N LEU A 138 -7.41 5.34 21.37
CA LEU A 138 -7.90 5.44 22.74
C LEU A 138 -8.54 6.80 22.96
N LYS A 139 -9.64 6.80 23.71
CA LYS A 139 -10.27 8.02 24.23
C LYS A 139 -9.68 8.31 25.61
N PHE A 140 -8.55 9.00 25.66
CA PHE A 140 -7.84 9.28 26.91
C PHE A 140 -8.69 10.04 27.93
N ASP A 141 -9.55 10.96 27.47
CA ASP A 141 -10.43 11.75 28.34
C ASP A 141 -11.55 10.93 29.00
N SER A 142 -11.71 9.66 28.65
CA SER A 142 -12.78 8.81 29.20
C SER A 142 -12.46 8.26 30.59
N VAL A 143 -11.20 8.32 31.03
CA VAL A 143 -10.74 7.88 32.35
C VAL A 143 -9.93 9.02 32.99
N ASN A 144 -10.38 9.50 34.14
CA ASN A 144 -9.70 10.57 34.87
C ASN A 144 -8.24 10.19 35.19
N GLY A 145 -7.30 11.05 34.81
CA GLY A 145 -5.87 10.86 35.03
C GLY A 145 -5.18 9.96 33.99
N TYR A 146 -5.89 9.40 33.02
CA TYR A 146 -5.27 8.65 31.94
C TYR A 146 -5.09 9.55 30.71
N SER A 147 -3.84 9.82 30.35
CA SER A 147 -3.46 10.69 29.23
C SER A 147 -2.44 10.00 28.33
N PRO A 148 -2.11 10.58 27.17
CA PRO A 148 -1.01 10.08 26.34
C PRO A 148 0.32 9.95 27.11
N GLU A 149 0.61 10.86 28.04
CA GLU A 149 1.82 10.85 28.87
C GLU A 149 1.78 9.73 29.91
N ALA A 150 0.59 9.48 30.48
CA ALA A 150 0.41 8.42 31.48
C ALA A 150 0.66 7.01 30.92
N GLN A 151 0.64 6.83 29.59
CA GLN A 151 0.96 5.54 28.96
C GLN A 151 2.38 5.06 29.25
N SER A 152 3.32 5.95 29.54
CA SER A 152 4.70 5.60 29.90
C SER A 152 4.78 4.93 31.27
N ILE A 153 3.80 5.18 32.15
CA ILE A 153 3.73 4.62 33.52
C ILE A 153 2.74 3.45 33.57
N MET A 154 1.63 3.57 32.84
CA MET A 154 0.58 2.56 32.77
C MET A 154 0.34 2.17 31.28
N PRO A 155 1.20 1.32 30.70
CA PRO A 155 1.07 0.91 29.32
C PRO A 155 -0.17 0.05 29.10
N HIS A 156 -0.72 0.15 27.90
CA HIS A 156 -1.82 -0.71 27.47
C HIS A 156 -1.41 -1.59 26.29
N ALA A 157 -2.00 -2.77 26.16
CA ALA A 157 -1.66 -3.74 25.11
C ALA A 157 -2.43 -3.54 23.80
N TRP A 158 -3.44 -2.66 23.74
CA TRP A 158 -4.33 -2.55 22.58
C TRP A 158 -3.70 -1.91 21.35
N LYS A 159 -2.84 -0.97 21.54
CA LYS A 159 -2.12 -0.28 20.47
C LYS A 159 -0.64 -0.40 20.77
N SER A 160 -0.04 -1.50 20.35
CA SER A 160 1.36 -1.78 20.61
C SER A 160 2.24 -0.76 19.91
N GLY A 161 2.87 0.08 20.67
CA GLY A 161 3.77 1.13 20.23
C GLY A 161 4.95 1.26 21.21
N THR A 162 5.67 2.36 21.16
CA THR A 162 6.83 2.62 22.04
C THR A 162 6.46 2.64 23.51
N GLN A 163 5.20 2.94 23.87
CA GLN A 163 4.74 2.98 25.25
C GLN A 163 4.74 1.59 25.94
N VAL A 164 4.84 0.50 25.18
CA VAL A 164 4.90 -0.85 25.78
C VAL A 164 6.33 -1.40 25.84
N GLN A 165 7.32 -0.62 25.38
CA GLN A 165 8.75 -0.94 25.48
C GLN A 165 9.33 -0.40 26.80
#